data_870ad31cf2d3ffe0d1c0e03f0cc4f6fc
#
_entry.id   870ad31cf2d3ffe0d1c0e03f0cc4f6fc
#
_cell.length_a   1.000
_cell.length_b   1.000
_cell.length_c   1.000
_cell.angle_alpha   90.00
_cell.angle_beta   90.00
_cell.angle_gamma   90.00
#
_symmetry.space_group_name_H-M   'P 1'
#
loop_
_entity.id
_entity.type
_entity.pdbx_description
1 polymer ?
#
loop_
_entity_poly.entity_id
_entity_poly.type
_entity_poly.pdbx_seq_one_letter_code
_entity_poly.pdbx_strand_id
1 'polypeptide(L)'
;MTEKEIISHFQIRIIDFDGDLMPDELGFYEKETNTAFLSSKLNKKERIKVLLHELGHKDHTRSEYQNARLRCENEADRNMIHHLVKDTLESLDDPTEFDYLKFMSYYNLKTMTNEIMVKEEYFNFINHIKGVQNEF
;
A
#
# COMPACT_ATOMS: atom_id res chain seq x y z
N MET A 1 -8.64 -0.70 -5.59
CA MET A 1 -7.95 -1.88 -6.15
C MET A 1 -8.46 -3.16 -5.51
N THR A 2 -8.76 -4.17 -6.31
CA THR A 2 -9.12 -5.49 -5.81
C THR A 2 -7.87 -6.38 -5.73
N GLU A 3 -7.95 -7.48 -4.97
CA GLU A 3 -6.86 -8.46 -4.94
C GLU A 3 -6.53 -8.98 -6.34
N LYS A 4 -7.57 -9.21 -7.16
CA LYS A 4 -7.41 -9.67 -8.54
C LYS A 4 -6.62 -8.68 -9.39
N GLU A 5 -6.90 -7.39 -9.24
CA GLU A 5 -6.17 -6.33 -9.94
C GLU A 5 -4.71 -6.26 -9.47
N ILE A 6 -4.46 -6.43 -8.17
CA ILE A 6 -3.11 -6.44 -7.61
C ILE A 6 -2.32 -7.64 -8.13
N ILE A 7 -2.93 -8.82 -8.14
CA ILE A 7 -2.32 -10.05 -8.69
C ILE A 7 -1.88 -9.82 -10.13
N SER A 8 -2.75 -9.23 -10.94
CA SER A 8 -2.47 -8.96 -12.36
C SER A 8 -1.38 -7.90 -12.53
N HIS A 9 -1.48 -6.80 -11.78
CA HIS A 9 -0.55 -5.66 -11.90
C HIS A 9 0.87 -6.04 -11.47
N PHE A 10 1.01 -6.73 -10.35
CA PHE A 10 2.32 -7.11 -9.80
C PHE A 10 2.78 -8.49 -10.24
N GLN A 11 1.93 -9.26 -10.93
CA GLN A 11 2.22 -10.63 -11.41
C GLN A 11 2.67 -11.55 -10.27
N ILE A 12 1.87 -11.60 -9.23
CA ILE A 12 2.15 -12.35 -7.99
C ILE A 12 1.11 -13.43 -7.76
N ARG A 13 1.42 -14.31 -6.79
CA ARG A 13 0.45 -15.23 -6.21
C ARG A 13 0.19 -14.81 -4.77
N ILE A 14 -1.03 -15.12 -4.29
CA ILE A 14 -1.42 -14.89 -2.90
C ILE A 14 -1.75 -16.23 -2.28
N ILE A 15 -1.17 -16.52 -1.12
CA ILE A 15 -1.45 -17.72 -0.33
C ILE A 15 -1.81 -17.27 1.08
N ASP A 16 -2.92 -17.80 1.60
CA ASP A 16 -3.32 -17.53 2.97
C ASP A 16 -2.66 -18.51 3.92
N PHE A 17 -2.18 -18.04 5.06
CA PHE A 17 -1.73 -18.88 6.15
C PHE A 17 -2.68 -18.77 7.34
N ASP A 18 -2.68 -19.80 8.20
CA ASP A 18 -3.51 -19.82 9.40
C ASP A 18 -2.97 -18.81 10.43
N GLY A 19 -3.73 -17.72 10.64
CA GLY A 19 -3.35 -16.66 11.57
C GLY A 19 -3.31 -17.10 13.02
N ASP A 20 -3.93 -18.22 13.38
CA ASP A 20 -3.84 -18.77 14.74
C ASP A 20 -2.48 -19.41 14.99
N LEU A 21 -1.83 -19.92 13.96
CA LEU A 21 -0.49 -20.51 14.05
C LEU A 21 0.61 -19.46 14.09
N MET A 22 0.36 -18.27 13.52
CA MET A 22 1.33 -17.16 13.47
C MET A 22 0.61 -15.87 13.87
N PRO A 23 0.20 -15.72 15.14
CA PRO A 23 -0.69 -14.63 15.54
C PRO A 23 -0.07 -13.24 15.45
N ASP A 24 1.26 -13.13 15.50
CA ASP A 24 1.96 -11.85 15.41
C ASP A 24 2.30 -11.45 13.98
N GLU A 25 2.02 -12.32 12.99
CA GLU A 25 2.33 -12.08 11.59
C GLU A 25 1.08 -11.73 10.82
N LEU A 26 1.08 -10.57 10.13
CA LEU A 26 -0.04 -10.16 9.28
C LEU A 26 0.15 -10.62 7.84
N GLY A 27 1.39 -10.62 7.36
CA GLY A 27 1.73 -11.04 6.03
C GLY A 27 3.22 -10.95 5.77
N PHE A 28 3.67 -11.57 4.70
CA PHE A 28 5.05 -11.45 4.24
C PHE A 28 5.14 -11.77 2.75
N TYR A 29 6.23 -11.34 2.13
CA TYR A 29 6.47 -11.56 0.71
C TYR A 29 7.70 -12.44 0.51
N GLU A 30 7.57 -13.48 -0.32
CA GLU A 30 8.67 -14.35 -0.69
C GLU A 30 9.09 -14.07 -2.13
N LYS A 31 10.28 -13.50 -2.28
CA LYS A 31 10.80 -13.04 -3.56
C LYS A 31 11.04 -14.17 -4.56
N GLU A 32 11.58 -15.29 -4.07
CA GLU A 32 11.96 -16.42 -4.95
C GLU A 32 10.76 -17.00 -5.70
N THR A 33 9.61 -17.08 -5.05
CA THR A 33 8.39 -17.64 -5.64
C THR A 33 7.41 -16.56 -6.08
N ASN A 34 7.76 -15.29 -5.86
CA ASN A 34 6.90 -14.14 -6.15
C ASN A 34 5.51 -14.29 -5.53
N THR A 35 5.49 -14.69 -4.26
CA THR A 35 4.27 -15.01 -3.52
C THR A 35 4.12 -14.13 -2.29
N ALA A 36 2.94 -13.54 -2.13
CA ALA A 36 2.56 -12.84 -0.90
C ALA A 36 1.74 -13.79 -0.03
N PHE A 37 2.11 -13.86 1.24
CA PHE A 37 1.40 -14.67 2.23
C PHE A 37 0.61 -13.73 3.14
N LEU A 38 -0.68 -14.00 3.33
CA LEU A 38 -1.55 -13.17 4.15
C LEU A 38 -2.21 -13.99 5.23
N SER A 39 -2.34 -13.40 6.43
CA SER A 39 -3.04 -14.04 7.54
C SER A 39 -4.52 -14.23 7.20
N SER A 40 -5.05 -15.40 7.54
CA SER A 40 -6.47 -15.72 7.39
C SER A 40 -7.38 -14.84 8.26
N LYS A 41 -6.81 -14.17 9.26
CA LYS A 41 -7.55 -13.29 10.18
C LYS A 41 -7.85 -11.91 9.60
N LEU A 42 -7.20 -11.52 8.51
CA LEU A 42 -7.38 -10.20 7.92
C LEU A 42 -8.75 -10.11 7.22
N ASN A 43 -9.46 -9.00 7.41
CA ASN A 43 -10.65 -8.71 6.63
C ASN A 43 -10.23 -8.21 5.24
N LYS A 44 -11.21 -8.02 4.35
CA LYS A 44 -10.95 -7.65 2.95
C LYS A 44 -10.11 -6.37 2.81
N LYS A 45 -10.43 -5.34 3.59
CA LYS A 45 -9.72 -4.06 3.57
C LYS A 45 -8.29 -4.20 4.09
N GLU A 46 -8.13 -4.91 5.21
CA GLU A 46 -6.83 -5.17 5.80
C GLU A 46 -5.94 -5.98 4.87
N ARG A 47 -6.50 -6.95 4.14
CA ARG A 47 -5.77 -7.76 3.17
C ARG A 47 -5.14 -6.89 2.08
N ILE A 48 -5.91 -5.96 1.53
CA ILE A 48 -5.41 -5.03 0.50
C ILE A 48 -4.27 -4.17 1.05
N LYS A 49 -4.46 -3.61 2.24
CA LYS A 49 -3.47 -2.77 2.91
C LYS A 49 -2.16 -3.52 3.16
N VAL A 50 -2.24 -4.68 3.79
CA VAL A 50 -1.08 -5.51 4.10
C VAL A 50 -0.38 -5.98 2.83
N LEU A 51 -1.15 -6.41 1.84
CA LEU A 51 -0.62 -6.87 0.56
C LEU A 51 0.21 -5.79 -0.13
N LEU A 52 -0.32 -4.57 -0.22
CA LEU A 52 0.39 -3.46 -0.85
C LEU A 52 1.65 -3.05 -0.08
N HIS A 53 1.63 -3.14 1.24
CA HIS A 53 2.81 -2.93 2.07
C HIS A 53 3.88 -3.99 1.77
N GLU A 54 3.48 -5.26 1.78
CA GLU A 54 4.43 -6.36 1.53
C GLU A 54 5.03 -6.29 0.12
N LEU A 55 4.24 -5.90 -0.87
CA LEU A 55 4.74 -5.70 -2.23
C LEU A 55 5.72 -4.53 -2.33
N GLY A 56 5.67 -3.59 -1.40
CA GLY A 56 6.66 -2.52 -1.29
C GLY A 56 8.05 -3.02 -0.91
N HIS A 57 8.16 -4.25 -0.39
CA HIS A 57 9.44 -4.89 -0.10
C HIS A 57 10.00 -5.69 -1.28
N LYS A 58 9.27 -5.77 -2.39
CA LYS A 58 9.61 -6.64 -3.52
C LYS A 58 11.04 -6.46 -4.02
N ASP A 59 11.54 -5.23 -4.05
CA ASP A 59 12.87 -4.92 -4.55
C ASP A 59 13.92 -4.82 -3.45
N HIS A 60 13.54 -5.02 -2.19
CA HIS A 60 14.48 -4.98 -1.08
C HIS A 60 15.25 -6.29 -0.96
N THR A 61 16.58 -6.19 -0.81
CA THR A 61 17.40 -7.35 -0.51
C THR A 61 17.42 -7.60 1.00
N ARG A 62 17.80 -8.83 1.39
CA ARG A 62 17.97 -9.15 2.81
C ARG A 62 18.99 -8.22 3.47
N SER A 63 20.08 -7.93 2.78
CA SER A 63 21.14 -7.05 3.27
C SER A 63 20.63 -5.62 3.49
N GLU A 64 19.86 -5.07 2.53
CA GLU A 64 19.24 -3.76 2.67
C GLU A 64 18.29 -3.71 3.86
N TYR A 65 17.46 -4.74 4.03
CA TYR A 65 16.52 -4.79 5.14
C TYR A 65 17.23 -4.86 6.50
N GLN A 66 18.32 -5.63 6.58
CA GLN A 66 19.10 -5.73 7.81
C GLN A 66 19.81 -4.42 8.17
N ASN A 67 20.31 -3.70 7.17
CA ASN A 67 21.13 -2.51 7.38
C ASN A 67 20.36 -1.19 7.35
N ALA A 68 19.19 -1.17 6.72
CA ALA A 68 18.37 0.02 6.55
C ALA A 68 16.88 -0.28 6.73
N ARG A 69 16.54 -0.96 7.81
CA ARG A 69 15.19 -1.46 8.08
C ARG A 69 14.13 -0.36 8.04
N LEU A 70 14.39 0.75 8.72
CA LEU A 70 13.41 1.85 8.77
C LEU A 70 13.15 2.42 7.38
N ARG A 71 14.19 2.58 6.58
CA ARG A 71 14.04 3.04 5.20
C ARG A 71 13.19 2.08 4.38
N CYS A 72 13.46 0.78 4.49
CA CYS A 72 12.71 -0.26 3.76
C CYS A 72 11.24 -0.27 4.19
N GLU A 73 10.97 -0.16 5.48
CA GLU A 73 9.60 -0.09 6.00
C GLU A 73 8.88 1.17 5.52
N ASN A 74 9.55 2.31 5.49
CA ASN A 74 8.98 3.55 4.98
C ASN A 74 8.69 3.46 3.48
N GLU A 75 9.57 2.83 2.70
CA GLU A 75 9.33 2.61 1.28
C GLU A 75 8.14 1.68 1.05
N ALA A 76 7.99 0.64 1.88
CA ALA A 76 6.86 -0.27 1.83
C ALA A 76 5.56 0.45 2.16
N ASP A 77 5.55 1.30 3.19
CA ASP A 77 4.41 2.14 3.53
C ASP A 77 4.07 3.12 2.40
N ARG A 78 5.08 3.71 1.78
CA ARG A 78 4.88 4.63 0.65
C ARG A 78 4.20 3.92 -0.52
N ASN A 79 4.62 2.71 -0.84
CA ASN A 79 4.00 1.91 -1.90
C ASN A 79 2.52 1.65 -1.60
N MET A 80 2.23 1.25 -0.37
CA MET A 80 0.86 1.01 0.10
C MET A 80 0.01 2.28 -0.02
N ILE A 81 0.49 3.39 0.55
CA ILE A 81 -0.23 4.65 0.57
C ILE A 81 -0.43 5.20 -0.85
N HIS A 82 0.60 5.11 -1.70
CA HIS A 82 0.50 5.53 -3.10
C HIS A 82 -0.69 4.87 -3.81
N HIS A 83 -0.79 3.55 -3.73
CA HIS A 83 -1.86 2.83 -4.41
C HIS A 83 -3.23 3.08 -3.78
N LEU A 84 -3.31 3.17 -2.45
CA LEU A 84 -4.57 3.43 -1.75
C LEU A 84 -5.09 4.85 -2.01
N VAL A 85 -4.23 5.85 -2.01
CA VAL A 85 -4.60 7.24 -2.30
C VAL A 85 -5.04 7.37 -3.76
N LYS A 86 -4.26 6.81 -4.68
CA LYS A 86 -4.60 6.83 -6.11
C LYS A 86 -5.97 6.21 -6.36
N ASP A 87 -6.22 5.03 -5.80
CA ASP A 87 -7.48 4.32 -5.95
C ASP A 87 -8.65 5.15 -5.40
N THR A 88 -8.47 5.76 -4.23
CA THR A 88 -9.49 6.61 -3.61
C THR A 88 -9.78 7.83 -4.48
N LEU A 89 -8.75 8.52 -4.96
CA LEU A 89 -8.93 9.73 -5.78
C LEU A 89 -9.59 9.42 -7.11
N GLU A 90 -9.26 8.29 -7.73
CA GLU A 90 -9.89 7.86 -8.99
C GLU A 90 -11.36 7.48 -8.81
N SER A 91 -11.78 7.11 -7.60
CA SER A 91 -13.16 6.78 -7.30
C SER A 91 -14.03 8.01 -6.99
N LEU A 92 -13.42 9.17 -6.75
CA LEU A 92 -14.15 10.41 -6.46
C LEU A 92 -14.50 11.14 -7.75
N ASP A 93 -15.71 11.69 -7.83
CA ASP A 93 -16.12 12.55 -8.96
C ASP A 93 -15.26 13.82 -9.00
N ASP A 94 -14.97 14.38 -7.84
CA ASP A 94 -14.10 15.54 -7.69
C ASP A 94 -12.95 15.19 -6.73
N PRO A 95 -11.73 14.95 -7.23
CA PRO A 95 -10.58 14.61 -6.37
C PRO A 95 -10.24 15.67 -5.33
N THR A 96 -10.66 16.96 -5.53
CA THR A 96 -10.40 18.02 -4.56
C THR A 96 -11.23 17.86 -3.29
N GLU A 97 -12.24 17.00 -3.30
CA GLU A 97 -13.05 16.68 -2.13
C GLU A 97 -12.39 15.62 -1.21
N PHE A 98 -11.20 15.17 -1.56
CA PHE A 98 -10.47 14.19 -0.77
C PHE A 98 -10.24 14.71 0.65
N ASP A 99 -10.65 13.91 1.63
CA ASP A 99 -10.49 14.19 3.06
C ASP A 99 -9.44 13.23 3.63
N TYR A 100 -8.23 13.74 3.87
CA TYR A 100 -7.12 12.90 4.32
C TYR A 100 -7.35 12.31 5.71
N LEU A 101 -8.09 12.99 6.59
CA LEU A 101 -8.38 12.48 7.92
C LEU A 101 -9.32 11.27 7.86
N LYS A 102 -10.36 11.35 7.02
CA LYS A 102 -11.27 10.22 6.79
C LYS A 102 -10.53 9.05 6.15
N PHE A 103 -9.67 9.33 5.19
CA PHE A 103 -8.85 8.30 4.53
C PHE A 103 -7.96 7.58 5.55
N MET A 104 -7.25 8.33 6.39
CA MET A 104 -6.36 7.75 7.39
C MET A 104 -7.13 6.91 8.42
N SER A 105 -8.30 7.40 8.84
CA SER A 105 -9.17 6.67 9.75
C SER A 105 -9.67 5.37 9.12
N TYR A 106 -10.09 5.43 7.86
CA TYR A 106 -10.61 4.26 7.14
C TYR A 106 -9.57 3.14 7.04
N TYR A 107 -8.31 3.49 6.75
CA TYR A 107 -7.21 2.53 6.62
C TYR A 107 -6.40 2.33 7.91
N ASN A 108 -6.85 2.91 9.01
CA ASN A 108 -6.17 2.79 10.31
C ASN A 108 -4.70 3.22 10.26
N LEU A 109 -4.45 4.33 9.58
CA LEU A 109 -3.13 4.95 9.50
C LEU A 109 -3.03 6.00 10.62
N LYS A 110 -2.04 5.86 11.52
CA LYS A 110 -2.00 6.66 12.74
C LYS A 110 -0.71 7.43 12.96
N THR A 111 0.31 7.20 12.14
CA THR A 111 1.62 7.83 12.34
C THR A 111 1.71 9.17 11.61
N MET A 112 2.55 10.06 12.15
CA MET A 112 2.86 11.33 11.49
C MET A 112 3.54 11.10 10.13
N THR A 113 4.40 10.09 10.04
CA THR A 113 5.08 9.73 8.80
C THR A 113 4.05 9.33 7.72
N ASN A 114 3.05 8.53 8.09
CA ASN A 114 1.99 8.15 7.16
C ASN A 114 1.13 9.35 6.74
N GLU A 115 0.85 10.27 7.67
CA GLU A 115 0.10 11.49 7.34
C GLU A 115 0.83 12.33 6.28
N ILE A 116 2.14 12.49 6.45
CA ILE A 116 2.96 13.23 5.48
C ILE A 116 2.91 12.55 4.11
N MET A 117 3.04 11.23 4.08
CA MET A 117 2.97 10.45 2.84
C MET A 117 1.62 10.60 2.13
N VAL A 118 0.52 10.53 2.89
CA VAL A 118 -0.83 10.71 2.34
C VAL A 118 -0.98 12.08 1.70
N LYS A 119 -0.55 13.13 2.39
CA LYS A 119 -0.62 14.50 1.86
C LYS A 119 0.24 14.67 0.61
N GLU A 120 1.46 14.14 0.62
CA GLU A 120 2.35 14.23 -0.54
C GLU A 120 1.78 13.48 -1.74
N GLU A 121 1.24 12.30 -1.55
CA GLU A 121 0.61 11.53 -2.64
C GLU A 121 -0.61 12.25 -3.22
N TYR A 122 -1.41 12.85 -2.36
CA TYR A 122 -2.54 13.67 -2.80
C TYR A 122 -2.07 14.85 -3.65
N PHE A 123 -1.09 15.61 -3.18
CA PHE A 123 -0.57 16.76 -3.93
C PHE A 123 0.05 16.34 -5.26
N ASN A 124 0.79 15.23 -5.29
CA ASN A 124 1.38 14.73 -6.52
C ASN A 124 0.31 14.38 -7.56
N PHE A 125 -0.77 13.74 -7.12
CA PHE A 125 -1.89 13.39 -8.01
C PHE A 125 -2.58 14.63 -8.55
N ILE A 126 -2.91 15.59 -7.69
CA ILE A 126 -3.59 16.83 -8.08
C ILE A 126 -2.72 17.67 -9.03
N ASN A 127 -1.43 17.77 -8.73
CA ASN A 127 -0.49 18.51 -9.58
C ASN A 127 -0.33 17.86 -10.95
N HIS A 128 -0.34 16.53 -11.01
CA HIS A 128 -0.29 15.80 -12.28
C HIS A 128 -1.52 16.10 -13.13
N ILE A 129 -2.71 16.09 -12.55
CA ILE A 129 -3.97 16.42 -13.25
C ILE A 129 -3.92 17.86 -13.76
N LYS A 130 -3.51 18.82 -12.92
CA LYS A 130 -3.40 20.23 -13.31
C LYS A 130 -2.39 20.44 -14.43
N GLY A 131 -1.24 19.73 -14.36
CA GLY A 131 -0.23 19.77 -15.42
C GLY A 131 -0.77 19.26 -16.75
N VAL A 132 -1.51 18.16 -16.75
CA VAL A 132 -2.15 17.61 -17.95
C VAL A 132 -3.19 18.58 -18.50
N GLN A 133 -3.99 19.21 -17.64
CA GLN A 133 -4.98 20.21 -18.05
C GLN A 133 -4.35 21.47 -18.64
N ASN A 134 -3.18 21.85 -18.15
CA ASN A 134 -2.48 23.06 -18.61
C ASN A 134 -1.74 22.86 -19.95
N GLU A 135 -1.57 21.62 -20.40
CA GLU A 135 -0.97 21.31 -21.70
C GLU A 135 -1.94 21.52 -22.88
N PHE A 136 -3.19 21.78 -22.57
CA PHE A 136 -4.24 22.08 -23.55
C PHE A 136 -4.64 23.52 -23.48
#